data_9d3c66d455171d39a1a2eb3f6ce5839a
#
_entry.id   9d3c66d455171d39a1a2eb3f6ce5839a
#
_cell.length_a   1.000
_cell.length_b   1.000
_cell.length_c   1.000
_cell.angle_alpha   90.00
_cell.angle_beta   90.00
_cell.angle_gamma   90.00
#
_symmetry.space_group_name_H-M   'P 1'
#
loop_
_entity.id
_entity.type
_entity.pdbx_description
1 polymer ?
#
loop_
_entity_poly.entity_id
_entity_poly.type
_entity_poly.pdbx_seq_one_letter_code
_entity_poly.pdbx_strand_id
1 'polypeptide(L)'
;ACLSCFQDKISVMDSLLHGFAENNIQENEMKEDIKSMTLPELTTWMSALGEKGFRAKQLYNWMHKNLVSSFDEMTNLSGALKSKLKEQADFVVLTPVDVRISSIDGTRKYLFRLQDGNVIESVLMRYRFGNSVCISTQVGCRMGCRFCASTLDGLVRSLRPSEMLEQIYRIQKDIGERISNVVLMGSGEPFDNTENVFRFLDLIS
;
A
#
# COMPACT_ATOMS: atom_id res chain seq x y z
N ALA A 1 -0.76 40.69 11.91
CA ALA A 1 -0.38 39.33 12.18
C ALA A 1 0.41 38.79 10.99
N CYS A 2 1.47 38.63 11.16
CA CYS A 2 2.90 38.48 11.04
C CYS A 2 3.30 37.64 9.79
N LEU A 3 3.73 38.33 8.72
CA LEU A 3 4.37 37.77 7.52
C LEU A 3 5.75 37.10 7.83
N SER A 4 6.38 37.42 8.96
CA SER A 4 7.68 36.86 9.36
C SER A 4 7.62 35.39 9.76
N CYS A 5 6.48 34.91 10.28
CA CYS A 5 6.30 33.53 10.69
C CYS A 5 6.13 32.55 9.50
N PHE A 6 5.92 33.07 8.29
CA PHE A 6 5.76 32.26 7.07
C PHE A 6 7.10 32.05 6.35
N GLN A 7 8.03 33.00 6.46
CA GLN A 7 9.37 32.93 5.85
C GLN A 7 10.29 31.94 6.58
N ASP A 8 10.18 31.84 7.92
CA ASP A 8 11.00 30.90 8.70
C ASP A 8 10.66 29.40 8.43
N LYS A 9 9.41 29.11 8.03
CA LYS A 9 9.00 27.74 7.68
C LYS A 9 9.50 27.28 6.30
N ILE A 10 9.71 28.20 5.37
CA ILE A 10 10.23 27.90 4.03
C ILE A 10 11.74 27.60 4.10
N SER A 11 12.48 28.34 4.93
CA SER A 11 13.93 28.13 5.11
C SER A 11 14.29 26.78 5.76
N VAL A 12 13.45 26.27 6.65
CA VAL A 12 13.66 24.95 7.29
C VAL A 12 13.31 23.80 6.34
N MET A 13 12.36 23.98 5.44
CA MET A 13 12.04 22.98 4.41
C MET A 13 13.11 22.87 3.33
N ASP A 14 13.70 23.99 2.89
CA ASP A 14 14.78 23.99 1.89
C ASP A 14 16.06 23.32 2.40
N SER A 15 16.42 23.49 3.67
CA SER A 15 17.58 22.82 4.25
C SER A 15 17.40 21.33 4.47
N LEU A 16 16.16 20.84 4.61
CA LEU A 16 15.86 19.41 4.69
C LEU A 16 15.79 18.73 3.30
N LEU A 17 15.45 19.48 2.25
CA LEU A 17 15.39 18.94 0.88
C LEU A 17 16.76 18.82 0.21
N HIS A 18 17.76 19.62 0.58
CA HIS A 18 19.13 19.57 0.02
C HIS A 18 20.06 18.55 0.70
N GLY A 19 19.66 17.99 1.85
CA GLY A 19 20.45 16.99 2.58
C GLY A 19 20.22 15.53 2.19
N PHE A 20 19.22 15.23 1.34
CA PHE A 20 18.87 13.86 0.96
C PHE A 20 19.11 13.48 -0.51
N ALA A 21 19.74 14.38 -1.29
CA ALA A 21 19.88 14.18 -2.75
C ALA A 21 21.19 13.51 -3.20
N GLU A 22 22.09 13.14 -2.29
CA GLU A 22 23.33 12.45 -2.69
C GLU A 22 23.59 11.27 -1.76
N ASN A 23 22.88 10.15 -1.96
CA ASN A 23 23.45 8.83 -1.67
C ASN A 23 22.51 7.71 -2.15
N ASN A 24 23.10 6.81 -2.97
CA ASN A 24 22.58 5.51 -3.41
C ASN A 24 21.65 5.49 -4.64
N ILE A 25 22.16 5.94 -5.78
CA ILE A 25 21.87 5.25 -7.03
C ILE A 25 22.88 4.09 -7.13
N GLN A 26 22.78 3.10 -6.28
CA GLN A 26 23.20 1.76 -6.63
C GLN A 26 22.08 1.20 -7.54
N GLU A 27 22.46 0.58 -8.65
CA GLU A 27 21.62 -0.28 -9.48
C GLU A 27 20.98 -1.33 -8.55
N ASN A 28 19.84 -0.97 -7.96
CA ASN A 28 19.01 -1.88 -7.23
C ASN A 28 18.33 -2.70 -8.32
N GLU A 29 18.77 -3.93 -8.57
CA GLU A 29 17.98 -4.90 -9.32
C GLU A 29 16.54 -4.77 -8.80
N MET A 30 15.64 -4.30 -9.67
CA MET A 30 14.27 -3.95 -9.23
C MET A 30 13.63 -5.23 -8.70
N LYS A 31 13.46 -5.29 -7.38
CA LYS A 31 12.82 -6.42 -6.73
C LYS A 31 11.39 -6.56 -7.23
N GLU A 32 10.98 -7.80 -7.46
CA GLU A 32 9.64 -8.09 -7.96
C GLU A 32 8.57 -7.90 -6.88
N ASP A 33 7.53 -7.12 -7.20
CA ASP A 33 6.37 -6.93 -6.33
C ASP A 33 5.48 -8.18 -6.31
N ILE A 34 5.85 -9.13 -5.47
CA ILE A 34 5.21 -10.45 -5.40
C ILE A 34 3.77 -10.43 -4.90
N LYS A 35 3.34 -9.36 -4.18
CA LYS A 35 1.93 -9.21 -3.77
C LYS A 35 1.02 -8.77 -4.90
N SER A 36 1.56 -8.21 -5.97
CA SER A 36 0.82 -7.87 -7.18
C SER A 36 0.71 -9.03 -8.17
N MET A 37 1.32 -10.19 -7.87
CA MET A 37 1.28 -11.38 -8.71
C MET A 37 0.05 -12.23 -8.42
N THR A 38 -0.57 -12.74 -9.50
CA THR A 38 -1.53 -13.85 -9.40
C THR A 38 -0.82 -15.15 -8.99
N LEU A 39 -1.56 -16.15 -8.52
CA LEU A 39 -0.94 -17.43 -8.15
C LEU A 39 -0.18 -18.12 -9.30
N PRO A 40 -0.66 -18.14 -10.57
CA PRO A 40 0.12 -18.65 -11.70
C PRO A 40 1.43 -17.88 -11.94
N GLU A 41 1.40 -16.54 -11.90
CA GLU A 41 2.59 -15.71 -12.07
C GLU A 41 3.61 -15.95 -10.95
N LEU A 42 3.15 -15.98 -9.70
CA LEU A 42 3.98 -16.29 -8.54
C LEU A 42 4.58 -17.71 -8.65
N THR A 43 3.83 -18.66 -9.21
CA THR A 43 4.33 -20.04 -9.43
C THR A 43 5.45 -20.05 -10.47
N THR A 44 5.29 -19.31 -11.56
CA THR A 44 6.31 -19.17 -12.60
C THR A 44 7.57 -18.50 -12.03
N TRP A 45 7.42 -17.39 -11.31
CA TRP A 45 8.51 -16.68 -10.67
C TRP A 45 9.26 -17.54 -9.65
N MET A 46 8.56 -18.26 -8.77
CA MET A 46 9.16 -19.19 -7.81
C MET A 46 9.89 -20.34 -8.50
N SER A 47 9.38 -20.83 -9.64
CA SER A 47 10.05 -21.87 -10.43
C SER A 47 11.35 -21.38 -11.04
N ALA A 48 11.40 -20.11 -11.50
CA ALA A 48 12.64 -19.48 -11.98
C ALA A 48 13.69 -19.35 -10.85
N LEU A 49 13.24 -19.21 -9.60
CA LEU A 49 14.10 -19.25 -8.41
C LEU A 49 14.57 -20.67 -8.03
N GLY A 50 14.16 -21.71 -8.78
CA GLY A 50 14.48 -23.10 -8.48
C GLY A 50 13.61 -23.71 -7.36
N GLU A 51 12.50 -23.09 -7.00
CA GLU A 51 11.60 -23.55 -5.96
C GLU A 51 10.44 -24.37 -6.53
N LYS A 52 9.94 -25.33 -5.75
CA LYS A 52 8.81 -26.17 -6.17
C LYS A 52 7.50 -25.40 -6.16
N GLY A 53 6.59 -25.65 -7.11
CA GLY A 53 5.32 -24.94 -7.29
C GLY A 53 4.42 -24.86 -6.05
N PHE A 54 4.43 -25.88 -5.17
CA PHE A 54 3.66 -25.83 -3.92
C PHE A 54 4.13 -24.72 -2.97
N ARG A 55 5.40 -24.26 -3.08
CA ARG A 55 5.94 -23.16 -2.30
C ARG A 55 5.29 -21.83 -2.68
N ALA A 56 4.98 -21.63 -3.97
CA ALA A 56 4.23 -20.46 -4.42
C ALA A 56 2.85 -20.39 -3.76
N LYS A 57 2.13 -21.52 -3.68
CA LYS A 57 0.83 -21.58 -2.99
C LYS A 57 0.94 -21.30 -1.49
N GLN A 58 2.01 -21.78 -0.84
CA GLN A 58 2.28 -21.45 0.56
C GLN A 58 2.52 -19.95 0.74
N LEU A 59 3.40 -19.35 -0.07
CA LEU A 59 3.71 -17.93 -0.04
C LEU A 59 2.47 -17.07 -0.31
N TYR A 60 1.69 -17.43 -1.34
CA TYR A 60 0.43 -16.76 -1.67
C TYR A 60 -0.57 -16.77 -0.49
N ASN A 61 -0.75 -17.92 0.15
CA ASN A 61 -1.63 -18.03 1.32
C ASN A 61 -1.13 -17.17 2.51
N TRP A 62 0.17 -17.11 2.73
CA TRP A 62 0.73 -16.24 3.78
C TRP A 62 0.45 -14.77 3.51
N MET A 63 0.61 -14.32 2.26
CA MET A 63 0.38 -12.93 1.87
C MET A 63 -1.10 -12.54 1.91
N HIS A 64 -1.97 -13.35 1.28
CA HIS A 64 -3.36 -12.94 0.96
C HIS A 64 -4.41 -13.52 1.91
N LYS A 65 -4.10 -14.58 2.67
CA LYS A 65 -5.03 -15.16 3.66
C LYS A 65 -4.59 -14.88 5.10
N ASN A 66 -3.30 -15.07 5.38
CA ASN A 66 -2.78 -14.87 6.74
C ASN A 66 -2.36 -13.42 6.99
N LEU A 67 -2.31 -12.59 5.93
CA LEU A 67 -2.05 -11.16 5.97
C LEU A 67 -0.79 -10.78 6.76
N VAL A 68 0.28 -11.56 6.59
CA VAL A 68 1.55 -11.34 7.29
C VAL A 68 2.24 -10.06 6.85
N SER A 69 3.04 -9.48 7.74
CA SER A 69 3.77 -8.24 7.51
C SER A 69 5.24 -8.46 7.13
N SER A 70 5.73 -9.70 7.22
CA SER A 70 7.11 -10.04 6.87
C SER A 70 7.26 -11.51 6.50
N PHE A 71 8.35 -11.84 5.81
CA PHE A 71 8.72 -13.24 5.55
C PHE A 71 9.04 -14.01 6.85
N ASP A 72 9.42 -13.32 7.91
CA ASP A 72 9.79 -13.96 9.18
C ASP A 72 8.58 -14.61 9.87
N GLU A 73 7.38 -14.07 9.67
CA GLU A 73 6.12 -14.63 10.16
C GLU A 73 5.73 -15.96 9.48
N MET A 74 6.32 -16.28 8.32
CA MET A 74 5.98 -17.47 7.52
C MET A 74 6.68 -18.72 8.07
N THR A 75 6.09 -19.36 9.07
CA THR A 75 6.73 -20.42 9.88
C THR A 75 7.06 -21.68 9.11
N ASN A 76 6.36 -22.00 8.02
CA ASN A 76 6.56 -23.20 7.21
C ASN A 76 7.52 -23.02 6.03
N LEU A 77 8.16 -21.85 5.90
CA LEU A 77 9.22 -21.60 4.93
C LEU A 77 10.59 -21.76 5.59
N SER A 78 11.53 -22.40 4.86
CA SER A 78 12.91 -22.55 5.34
C SER A 78 13.63 -21.20 5.45
N GLY A 79 14.61 -21.10 6.35
CA GLY A 79 15.43 -19.90 6.49
C GLY A 79 16.12 -19.50 5.19
N ALA A 80 16.67 -20.49 4.44
CA ALA A 80 17.31 -20.26 3.14
C ALA A 80 16.33 -19.63 2.12
N LEU A 81 15.09 -20.13 2.05
CA LEU A 81 14.08 -19.54 1.17
C LEU A 81 13.70 -18.11 1.60
N LYS A 82 13.53 -17.88 2.90
CA LYS A 82 13.25 -16.52 3.41
C LYS A 82 14.36 -15.54 3.06
N SER A 83 15.64 -15.92 3.17
CA SER A 83 16.76 -15.08 2.78
C SER A 83 16.71 -14.75 1.29
N LYS A 84 16.51 -15.75 0.44
CA LYS A 84 16.37 -15.61 -1.00
C LYS A 84 15.22 -14.67 -1.39
N LEU A 85 14.07 -14.81 -0.73
CA LEU A 85 12.91 -13.93 -0.95
C LEU A 85 13.20 -12.48 -0.53
N LYS A 86 13.90 -12.25 0.60
CA LYS A 86 14.30 -10.91 1.05
C LYS A 86 15.24 -10.20 0.06
N GLU A 87 16.04 -10.95 -0.67
CA GLU A 87 16.96 -10.41 -1.68
C GLU A 87 16.26 -10.05 -2.98
N GLN A 88 15.29 -10.87 -3.45
CA GLN A 88 14.75 -10.77 -4.80
C GLN A 88 13.31 -10.25 -4.87
N ALA A 89 12.57 -10.29 -3.77
CA ALA A 89 11.19 -9.84 -3.72
C ALA A 89 11.04 -8.47 -3.04
N ASP A 90 10.19 -7.62 -3.61
CA ASP A 90 9.62 -6.48 -2.90
C ASP A 90 8.38 -6.95 -2.12
N PHE A 91 8.47 -6.88 -0.81
CA PHE A 91 7.37 -7.25 0.08
C PHE A 91 6.68 -5.99 0.60
N VAL A 92 5.73 -5.50 -0.18
CA VAL A 92 4.99 -4.28 0.15
C VAL A 92 4.23 -4.42 1.46
N VAL A 93 4.43 -3.47 2.36
CA VAL A 93 3.71 -3.35 3.63
C VAL A 93 3.46 -1.88 3.91
N LEU A 94 2.21 -1.53 4.18
CA LEU A 94 1.86 -0.17 4.60
C LEU A 94 2.00 -0.01 6.11
N THR A 95 2.54 1.13 6.54
CA THR A 95 2.67 1.48 7.95
C THR A 95 1.59 2.46 8.35
N PRO A 96 0.69 2.12 9.31
CA PRO A 96 -0.26 3.09 9.84
C PRO A 96 0.49 4.18 10.60
N VAL A 97 0.23 5.45 10.27
CA VAL A 97 0.84 6.62 10.92
C VAL A 97 -0.15 7.40 11.77
N ASP A 98 -1.45 7.31 11.46
CA ASP A 98 -2.52 7.88 12.28
C ASP A 98 -3.82 7.07 12.08
N VAL A 99 -4.60 6.94 13.14
CA VAL A 99 -5.93 6.30 13.10
C VAL A 99 -6.90 7.15 13.92
N ARG A 100 -7.91 7.71 13.26
CA ARG A 100 -8.96 8.51 13.90
C ARG A 100 -10.27 7.74 13.92
N ILE A 101 -10.89 7.67 15.08
CA ILE A 101 -12.13 6.92 15.29
C ILE A 101 -13.24 7.91 15.63
N SER A 102 -14.32 7.87 14.85
CA SER A 102 -15.53 8.63 15.12
C SER A 102 -16.25 8.09 16.36
N SER A 103 -16.58 8.96 17.31
CA SER A 103 -17.34 8.61 18.50
C SER A 103 -18.85 8.44 18.22
N ILE A 104 -19.30 8.83 17.02
CA ILE A 104 -20.73 8.80 16.64
C ILE A 104 -21.11 7.43 16.09
N ASP A 105 -20.30 6.88 15.18
CA ASP A 105 -20.65 5.70 14.39
C ASP A 105 -19.52 4.65 14.31
N GLY A 106 -18.38 4.91 14.96
CA GLY A 106 -17.22 4.01 14.92
C GLY A 106 -16.46 3.97 13.58
N THR A 107 -16.78 4.85 12.63
CA THR A 107 -16.01 5.03 11.40
C THR A 107 -14.54 5.29 11.74
N ARG A 108 -13.62 4.62 11.05
CA ARG A 108 -12.18 4.79 11.26
C ARG A 108 -11.51 5.34 10.01
N LYS A 109 -10.77 6.41 10.17
CA LYS A 109 -9.91 7.00 9.14
C LYS A 109 -8.48 6.62 9.43
N TYR A 110 -7.83 5.96 8.48
CA TYR A 110 -6.44 5.54 8.54
C TYR A 110 -5.59 6.40 7.62
N LEU A 111 -4.42 6.80 8.09
CA LEU A 111 -3.34 7.33 7.28
C LEU A 111 -2.24 6.27 7.21
N PHE A 112 -1.90 5.85 6.00
CA PHE A 112 -0.86 4.86 5.76
C PHE A 112 0.33 5.48 5.05
N ARG A 113 1.53 5.20 5.56
CA ARG A 113 2.78 5.55 4.89
C ARG A 113 3.17 4.43 3.94
N LEU A 114 3.49 4.81 2.70
CA LEU A 114 4.06 3.99 1.65
C LEU A 114 5.58 3.84 1.84
N GLN A 115 6.21 2.90 1.11
CA GLN A 115 7.65 2.67 1.17
C GLN A 115 8.48 3.88 0.71
N ASP A 116 7.96 4.67 -0.21
CA ASP A 116 8.56 5.90 -0.72
C ASP A 116 8.35 7.14 0.17
N GLY A 117 7.71 6.95 1.34
CA GLY A 117 7.44 8.00 2.30
C GLY A 117 6.14 8.78 2.07
N ASN A 118 5.49 8.63 0.93
CA ASN A 118 4.18 9.23 0.69
C ASN A 118 3.12 8.69 1.66
N VAL A 119 2.07 9.46 1.89
CA VAL A 119 0.97 9.09 2.79
C VAL A 119 -0.34 9.07 2.02
N ILE A 120 -1.13 8.02 2.25
CA ILE A 120 -2.46 7.86 1.66
C ILE A 120 -3.51 7.65 2.75
N GLU A 121 -4.76 7.87 2.39
CA GLU A 121 -5.91 7.74 3.30
C GLU A 121 -6.78 6.54 2.93
N SER A 122 -7.32 5.88 3.96
CA SER A 122 -8.37 4.88 3.83
C SER A 122 -9.41 5.06 4.92
N VAL A 123 -10.66 4.72 4.64
CA VAL A 123 -11.75 4.88 5.60
C VAL A 123 -12.52 3.58 5.76
N LEU A 124 -12.60 3.07 6.98
CA LEU A 124 -13.48 1.97 7.36
C LEU A 124 -14.82 2.50 7.83
N MET A 125 -15.88 2.01 7.22
CA MET A 125 -17.27 2.29 7.59
C MET A 125 -17.96 0.99 7.99
N ARG A 126 -18.71 1.01 9.10
CA ARG A 126 -19.45 -0.14 9.59
C ARG A 126 -20.93 -0.04 9.20
N TYR A 127 -21.42 -1.02 8.48
CA TYR A 127 -22.83 -1.10 8.09
C TYR A 127 -23.45 -2.40 8.60
N ARG A 128 -24.80 -2.47 8.61
CA ARG A 128 -25.53 -3.69 8.98
C ARG A 128 -25.24 -4.87 8.06
N PHE A 129 -24.86 -4.60 6.80
CA PHE A 129 -24.52 -5.60 5.80
C PHE A 129 -23.00 -5.95 5.75
N GLY A 130 -22.21 -5.39 6.65
CA GLY A 130 -20.79 -5.69 6.79
C GLY A 130 -19.87 -4.46 6.77
N ASN A 131 -18.59 -4.70 6.93
CA ASN A 131 -17.56 -3.67 6.93
C ASN A 131 -17.24 -3.26 5.49
N SER A 132 -17.29 -1.96 5.20
CA SER A 132 -16.91 -1.36 3.91
C SER A 132 -15.65 -0.54 4.08
N VAL A 133 -14.70 -0.67 3.17
CA VAL A 133 -13.47 0.14 3.17
C VAL A 133 -13.42 0.98 1.91
N CYS A 134 -13.25 2.28 2.10
CA CYS A 134 -12.89 3.22 1.05
C CYS A 134 -11.36 3.27 0.96
N ILE A 135 -10.79 2.97 -0.20
CA ILE A 135 -9.33 2.97 -0.42
C ILE A 135 -8.90 3.98 -1.48
N SER A 136 -7.65 4.43 -1.38
CA SER A 136 -6.98 5.28 -2.35
C SER A 136 -6.41 4.43 -3.49
N THR A 137 -6.37 5.02 -4.70
CA THR A 137 -5.80 4.41 -5.91
C THR A 137 -4.57 5.16 -6.42
N GLN A 138 -4.33 6.37 -5.94
CA GLN A 138 -3.19 7.21 -6.32
C GLN A 138 -2.70 8.00 -5.10
N VAL A 139 -1.47 8.51 -5.18
CA VAL A 139 -0.95 9.56 -4.32
C VAL A 139 -1.24 10.88 -5.02
N GLY A 140 -2.16 11.68 -4.45
CA GLY A 140 -2.71 12.85 -5.12
C GLY A 140 -3.66 12.52 -6.27
N CYS A 141 -4.07 13.52 -7.05
CA CYS A 141 -4.97 13.35 -8.19
C CYS A 141 -4.86 14.52 -9.16
N ARG A 142 -4.87 14.26 -10.46
CA ARG A 142 -4.77 15.30 -11.50
C ARG A 142 -6.14 15.78 -12.06
N MET A 143 -7.25 15.24 -11.57
CA MET A 143 -8.58 15.54 -12.14
C MET A 143 -9.07 16.97 -11.87
N GLY A 144 -8.51 17.68 -10.88
CA GLY A 144 -8.80 19.10 -10.64
C GLY A 144 -10.21 19.39 -10.12
N CYS A 145 -10.88 18.43 -9.48
CA CYS A 145 -12.21 18.63 -8.89
C CYS A 145 -12.17 19.72 -7.82
N ARG A 146 -12.94 20.80 -7.98
CA ARG A 146 -12.86 22.02 -7.13
C ARG A 146 -13.11 21.79 -5.64
N PHE A 147 -13.84 20.75 -5.28
CA PHE A 147 -14.19 20.43 -3.89
C PHE A 147 -13.29 19.36 -3.26
N CYS A 148 -12.35 18.77 -4.03
CA CYS A 148 -11.56 17.62 -3.58
C CYS A 148 -10.15 18.03 -3.16
N ALA A 149 -9.80 17.74 -1.91
CA ALA A 149 -8.48 18.04 -1.35
C ALA A 149 -7.34 17.23 -2.03
N SER A 150 -7.64 16.04 -2.56
CA SER A 150 -6.63 15.20 -3.22
C SER A 150 -6.06 15.81 -4.51
N THR A 151 -6.64 16.91 -5.03
CA THR A 151 -6.17 17.58 -6.24
C THR A 151 -5.27 18.78 -5.98
N LEU A 152 -5.10 19.20 -4.72
CA LEU A 152 -4.39 20.43 -4.37
C LEU A 152 -2.92 20.42 -4.80
N ASP A 153 -2.25 19.28 -4.60
CA ASP A 153 -0.83 19.10 -4.93
C ASP A 153 -0.64 18.30 -6.24
N GLY A 154 -1.71 18.06 -6.99
CA GLY A 154 -1.69 17.28 -8.22
C GLY A 154 -1.48 15.79 -7.99
N LEU A 155 -1.07 15.08 -9.06
CA LEU A 155 -0.75 13.65 -9.02
C LEU A 155 0.74 13.44 -8.82
N VAL A 156 1.10 12.72 -7.77
CA VAL A 156 2.48 12.25 -7.54
C VAL A 156 2.71 10.95 -8.31
N ARG A 157 1.91 9.91 -8.03
CA ARG A 157 1.94 8.62 -8.76
C ARG A 157 0.70 7.77 -8.54
N SER A 158 0.52 6.80 -9.42
CA SER A 158 -0.45 5.72 -9.24
C SER A 158 0.01 4.72 -8.18
N LEU A 159 -0.94 4.11 -7.46
CA LEU A 159 -0.65 3.02 -6.52
C LEU A 159 -0.55 1.70 -7.28
N ARG A 160 0.36 0.84 -6.81
CA ARG A 160 0.48 -0.55 -7.26
C ARG A 160 -0.65 -1.40 -6.70
N PRO A 161 -0.99 -2.55 -7.33
CA PRO A 161 -2.03 -3.46 -6.82
C PRO A 161 -1.76 -3.90 -5.37
N SER A 162 -0.53 -4.21 -5.03
CA SER A 162 -0.09 -4.56 -3.67
C SER A 162 -0.36 -3.46 -2.65
N GLU A 163 -0.17 -2.19 -3.01
CA GLU A 163 -0.44 -1.05 -2.13
C GLU A 163 -1.94 -0.84 -1.91
N MET A 164 -2.76 -1.13 -2.92
CA MET A 164 -4.22 -1.12 -2.79
C MET A 164 -4.70 -2.28 -1.90
N LEU A 165 -4.17 -3.50 -2.07
CA LEU A 165 -4.46 -4.66 -1.22
C LEU A 165 -4.05 -4.42 0.24
N GLU A 166 -2.87 -3.84 0.46
CA GLU A 166 -2.35 -3.60 1.81
C GLU A 166 -3.23 -2.65 2.64
N GLN A 167 -3.90 -1.67 2.04
CA GLN A 167 -4.87 -0.84 2.75
C GLN A 167 -5.95 -1.72 3.40
N ILE A 168 -6.49 -2.68 2.65
CA ILE A 168 -7.52 -3.60 3.13
C ILE A 168 -6.95 -4.54 4.18
N TYR A 169 -5.78 -5.12 3.94
CA TYR A 169 -5.15 -6.10 4.82
C TYR A 169 -4.78 -5.50 6.18
N ARG A 170 -4.23 -4.29 6.19
CA ARG A 170 -3.92 -3.58 7.45
C ARG A 170 -5.16 -3.27 8.26
N ILE A 171 -6.22 -2.78 7.61
CA ILE A 171 -7.50 -2.50 8.27
C ILE A 171 -8.14 -3.79 8.79
N GLN A 172 -8.18 -4.86 7.99
CA GLN A 172 -8.73 -6.15 8.40
C GLN A 172 -7.97 -6.74 9.60
N LYS A 173 -6.64 -6.62 9.61
CA LYS A 173 -5.80 -7.08 10.73
C LYS A 173 -6.04 -6.25 12.00
N ASP A 174 -6.21 -4.93 11.88
CA ASP A 174 -6.47 -4.01 13.00
C ASP A 174 -7.81 -4.29 13.67
N ILE A 175 -8.87 -4.51 12.88
CA ILE A 175 -10.21 -4.72 13.44
C ILE A 175 -10.51 -6.19 13.79
N GLY A 176 -9.72 -7.14 13.29
CA GLY A 176 -9.94 -8.58 13.47
C GLY A 176 -11.21 -9.13 12.78
N GLU A 177 -11.82 -8.35 11.91
CA GLU A 177 -13.07 -8.67 11.21
C GLU A 177 -12.89 -8.62 9.70
N ARG A 178 -13.65 -9.44 8.96
CA ARG A 178 -13.61 -9.45 7.50
C ARG A 178 -14.13 -8.12 6.92
N ILE A 179 -13.44 -7.64 5.89
CA ILE A 179 -13.94 -6.58 5.00
C ILE A 179 -14.85 -7.23 3.96
N SER A 180 -16.08 -6.72 3.84
CA SER A 180 -17.11 -7.27 2.94
C SER A 180 -17.21 -6.50 1.63
N ASN A 181 -16.92 -5.19 1.66
CA ASN A 181 -17.07 -4.31 0.52
C ASN A 181 -15.86 -3.39 0.42
N VAL A 182 -15.45 -3.10 -0.82
CA VAL A 182 -14.39 -2.13 -1.12
C VAL A 182 -14.91 -1.11 -2.11
N VAL A 183 -14.66 0.16 -1.83
CA VAL A 183 -14.96 1.26 -2.75
C VAL A 183 -13.69 2.05 -3.06
N LEU A 184 -13.50 2.37 -4.34
CA LEU A 184 -12.32 3.09 -4.84
C LEU A 184 -12.64 4.60 -4.90
N MET A 185 -12.89 5.21 -3.74
CA MET A 185 -13.33 6.60 -3.60
C MET A 185 -12.43 7.41 -2.66
N GLY A 186 -11.22 6.92 -2.38
CA GLY A 186 -10.18 7.63 -1.65
C GLY A 186 -9.44 8.64 -2.53
N SER A 187 -8.15 8.87 -2.29
CA SER A 187 -7.33 9.71 -3.14
C SER A 187 -7.07 9.06 -4.50
N GLY A 188 -7.20 9.86 -5.57
CA GLY A 188 -6.97 9.42 -6.93
C GLY A 188 -8.24 9.17 -7.74
N GLU A 189 -8.04 9.02 -9.05
CA GLU A 189 -9.07 8.60 -10.01
C GLU A 189 -8.76 7.16 -10.46
N PRO A 190 -9.62 6.18 -10.15
CA PRO A 190 -9.38 4.78 -10.52
C PRO A 190 -9.16 4.56 -12.01
N PHE A 191 -9.90 5.26 -12.87
CA PHE A 191 -9.75 5.15 -14.33
C PHE A 191 -8.49 5.82 -14.89
N ASP A 192 -7.79 6.59 -14.07
CA ASP A 192 -6.46 7.13 -14.39
C ASP A 192 -5.32 6.16 -13.96
N ASN A 193 -5.67 5.10 -13.24
CA ASN A 193 -4.79 4.00 -12.82
C ASN A 193 -5.35 2.63 -13.24
N THR A 194 -5.91 2.53 -14.44
CA THR A 194 -6.75 1.42 -14.90
C THR A 194 -6.07 0.06 -14.81
N GLU A 195 -4.82 -0.07 -15.27
CA GLU A 195 -4.10 -1.35 -15.29
C GLU A 195 -3.92 -1.91 -13.88
N ASN A 196 -3.45 -1.09 -12.94
CA ASN A 196 -3.25 -1.52 -11.56
C ASN A 196 -4.59 -1.79 -10.86
N VAL A 197 -5.63 -1.02 -11.16
CA VAL A 197 -6.97 -1.23 -10.58
C VAL A 197 -7.55 -2.55 -11.07
N PHE A 198 -7.47 -2.88 -12.36
CA PHE A 198 -7.95 -4.17 -12.85
C PHE A 198 -7.14 -5.33 -12.26
N ARG A 199 -5.82 -5.21 -12.17
CA ARG A 199 -4.99 -6.21 -11.51
C ARG A 199 -5.38 -6.39 -10.02
N PHE A 200 -5.63 -5.30 -9.31
CA PHE A 200 -6.13 -5.35 -7.94
C PHE A 200 -7.48 -6.07 -7.83
N LEU A 201 -8.43 -5.82 -8.76
CA LEU A 201 -9.72 -6.49 -8.79
C LEU A 201 -9.58 -8.00 -9.04
N ASP A 202 -8.67 -8.42 -9.91
CA ASP A 202 -8.37 -9.84 -10.16
C ASP A 202 -7.81 -10.54 -8.90
N LEU A 203 -7.01 -9.81 -8.11
CA LEU A 203 -6.38 -10.37 -6.90
C LEU A 203 -7.32 -10.46 -5.70
N ILE A 204 -8.34 -9.58 -5.62
CA ILE A 204 -9.27 -9.53 -4.49
C ILE A 204 -10.54 -10.39 -4.72
N SER A 205 -10.80 -10.82 -5.96
CA SER A 205 -11.94 -11.68 -6.34
C SER A 205 -11.66 -13.13 -5.97
#